data_c2e74c97aca1eb3fed323509025d9735
#
_entry.id   c2e74c97aca1eb3fed323509025d9735
#
_cell.length_a   1.000
_cell.length_b   1.000
_cell.length_c   1.000
_cell.angle_alpha   90.00
_cell.angle_beta   90.00
_cell.angle_gamma   90.00
#
_symmetry.space_group_name_H-M   'P 1'
#
loop_
_entity.id
_entity.type
_entity.pdbx_description
1 polymer ?
#
loop_
_entity_poly.entity_id
_entity_poly.type
_entity_poly.pdbx_seq_one_letter_code
_entity_poly.pdbx_strand_id
1 'polypeptide(L)'
;MQNRRSFGTMDDRALRSYRRMLRLRRARRQKLVLGFVAVFAAICMVLICSLSYRAIRSNASSGFKYYTSITVNTGDTLWNIADEYIDYDFYKNKNSYISEVKHINHLEEDTISAGQTLVVPYYSSEYIY
;
A
#
# COMPACT_ATOMS: atom_id res chain seq x y z
N MET A 1 7.59 7.47 86.10
CA MET A 1 6.69 6.72 85.20
C MET A 1 6.88 7.26 83.77
N GLN A 2 7.61 6.52 82.95
CA GLN A 2 7.98 6.94 81.61
C GLN A 2 7.30 6.02 80.62
N ASN A 3 6.21 6.50 79.99
CA ASN A 3 5.49 5.77 78.99
C ASN A 3 6.15 6.08 77.64
N ARG A 4 7.15 5.32 77.24
CA ARG A 4 7.71 5.34 75.88
C ARG A 4 6.72 4.61 74.96
N ARG A 5 5.94 5.36 74.18
CA ARG A 5 5.20 4.83 73.05
C ARG A 5 6.23 4.28 72.03
N SER A 6 6.31 2.96 71.98
CA SER A 6 7.10 2.30 70.91
C SER A 6 6.44 2.62 69.54
N PHE A 7 7.04 3.52 68.80
CA PHE A 7 6.73 3.65 67.42
C PHE A 7 7.10 2.32 66.74
N GLY A 8 6.07 1.61 66.32
CA GLY A 8 6.26 0.31 65.63
C GLY A 8 7.20 0.44 64.45
N THR A 9 8.39 -0.11 64.62
CA THR A 9 9.30 -0.34 63.51
C THR A 9 8.58 -1.25 62.53
N MET A 10 8.24 -0.72 61.34
CA MET A 10 7.71 -1.54 60.27
C MET A 10 8.66 -2.71 60.09
N ASP A 11 8.10 -3.94 60.26
CA ASP A 11 8.85 -5.18 60.24
C ASP A 11 9.72 -5.22 58.95
N ASP A 12 11.03 -5.34 59.11
CA ASP A 12 11.99 -5.37 58.00
C ASP A 12 11.67 -6.44 56.94
N ARG A 13 10.92 -7.44 57.33
CA ARG A 13 10.38 -8.46 56.46
C ARG A 13 9.30 -7.92 55.51
N ALA A 14 8.40 -7.09 56.03
CA ALA A 14 7.34 -6.43 55.24
C ALA A 14 7.93 -5.44 54.23
N LEU A 15 8.95 -4.67 54.64
CA LEU A 15 9.65 -3.76 53.74
C LEU A 15 10.40 -4.49 52.60
N ARG A 16 11.01 -5.63 52.90
CA ARG A 16 11.69 -6.46 51.88
C ARG A 16 10.70 -7.08 50.90
N SER A 17 9.55 -7.55 51.34
CA SER A 17 8.52 -8.11 50.48
C SER A 17 7.90 -7.02 49.58
N TYR A 18 7.64 -5.83 50.09
CA TYR A 18 7.12 -4.69 49.36
C TYR A 18 8.08 -4.23 48.25
N ARG A 19 9.38 -4.12 48.57
CA ARG A 19 10.42 -3.78 47.59
C ARG A 19 10.55 -4.85 46.49
N ARG A 20 10.39 -6.14 46.78
CA ARG A 20 10.36 -7.21 45.77
C ARG A 20 9.16 -7.09 44.87
N MET A 21 7.97 -6.82 45.40
CA MET A 21 6.76 -6.62 44.60
C MET A 21 6.86 -5.43 43.63
N LEU A 22 7.43 -4.32 44.09
CA LEU A 22 7.66 -3.15 43.24
C LEU A 22 8.63 -3.43 42.10
N ARG A 23 9.70 -4.18 42.35
CA ARG A 23 10.67 -4.59 41.30
C ARG A 23 10.01 -5.50 40.25
N LEU A 24 9.19 -6.44 40.67
CA LEU A 24 8.49 -7.36 39.75
C LEU A 24 7.44 -6.63 38.89
N ARG A 25 6.72 -5.66 39.48
CA ARG A 25 5.76 -4.82 38.72
C ARG A 25 6.46 -3.94 37.69
N ARG A 26 7.63 -3.37 38.00
CA ARG A 26 8.44 -2.59 37.06
C ARG A 26 8.98 -3.46 35.92
N ALA A 27 9.49 -4.64 36.23
CA ALA A 27 10.00 -5.58 35.22
C ALA A 27 8.90 -6.06 34.27
N ARG A 28 7.67 -6.32 34.77
CA ARG A 28 6.53 -6.68 33.92
C ARG A 28 6.11 -5.52 32.98
N ARG A 29 6.00 -4.31 33.51
CA ARG A 29 5.69 -3.11 32.70
C ARG A 29 6.76 -2.86 31.63
N GLN A 30 8.03 -3.02 31.97
CA GLN A 30 9.15 -2.85 31.04
C GLN A 30 9.10 -3.87 29.91
N LYS A 31 8.79 -5.13 30.19
CA LYS A 31 8.60 -6.18 29.17
C LYS A 31 7.39 -5.89 28.27
N LEU A 32 6.29 -5.40 28.83
CA LEU A 32 5.11 -5.02 28.05
C LEU A 32 5.42 -3.83 27.13
N VAL A 33 6.08 -2.79 27.64
CA VAL A 33 6.47 -1.62 26.82
C VAL A 33 7.41 -2.03 25.70
N LEU A 34 8.41 -2.87 25.96
CA LEU A 34 9.31 -3.41 24.95
C LEU A 34 8.54 -4.21 23.89
N GLY A 35 7.56 -5.02 24.31
CA GLY A 35 6.69 -5.75 23.39
C GLY A 35 5.89 -4.82 22.47
N PHE A 36 5.28 -3.77 23.01
CA PHE A 36 4.54 -2.77 22.22
C PHE A 36 5.45 -2.02 21.26
N VAL A 37 6.65 -1.63 21.67
CA VAL A 37 7.63 -0.96 20.80
C VAL A 37 8.06 -1.89 19.67
N ALA A 38 8.31 -3.17 19.93
CA ALA A 38 8.68 -4.13 18.91
C ALA A 38 7.55 -4.34 17.87
N VAL A 39 6.30 -4.48 18.31
CA VAL A 39 5.14 -4.62 17.42
C VAL A 39 4.94 -3.34 16.58
N PHE A 40 5.05 -2.17 17.20
CA PHE A 40 4.93 -0.90 16.49
C PHE A 40 6.03 -0.73 15.44
N ALA A 41 7.26 -1.07 15.77
CA ALA A 41 8.39 -1.05 14.82
C ALA A 41 8.16 -2.00 13.63
N ALA A 42 7.64 -3.20 13.88
CA ALA A 42 7.30 -4.15 12.82
C ALA A 42 6.20 -3.61 11.87
N ILE A 43 5.16 -2.98 12.42
CA ILE A 43 4.09 -2.36 11.62
C ILE A 43 4.66 -1.21 10.77
N CYS A 44 5.49 -0.33 11.35
CA CYS A 44 6.13 0.75 10.61
C CYS A 44 7.02 0.21 9.48
N MET A 45 7.77 -0.86 9.72
CA MET A 45 8.60 -1.49 8.69
C MET A 45 7.77 -2.02 7.53
N VAL A 46 6.65 -2.69 7.80
CA VAL A 46 5.72 -3.17 6.76
C VAL A 46 5.13 -2.01 5.95
N LEU A 47 4.75 -0.92 6.61
CA LEU A 47 4.22 0.26 5.94
C LEU A 47 5.27 0.93 5.04
N ILE A 48 6.50 1.09 5.52
CA ILE A 48 7.61 1.65 4.73
C ILE A 48 7.91 0.76 3.51
N CYS A 49 7.99 -0.56 3.69
CA CYS A 49 8.21 -1.50 2.60
C CYS A 49 7.08 -1.43 1.56
N SER A 50 5.81 -1.32 1.99
CA SER A 50 4.67 -1.23 1.07
C SER A 50 4.66 0.06 0.25
N LEU A 51 5.04 1.19 0.87
CA LEU A 51 5.16 2.47 0.18
C LEU A 51 6.34 2.48 -0.80
N SER A 52 7.48 1.91 -0.40
CA SER A 52 8.67 1.79 -1.26
C SER A 52 8.39 0.90 -2.47
N TYR A 53 7.66 -0.22 -2.29
CA TYR A 53 7.29 -1.09 -3.38
C TYR A 53 6.41 -0.39 -4.43
N ARG A 54 5.46 0.45 -3.99
CA ARG A 54 4.64 1.28 -4.90
C ARG A 54 5.46 2.32 -5.64
N ALA A 55 6.41 2.99 -4.95
CA ALA A 55 7.26 4.01 -5.56
C ALA A 55 8.23 3.42 -6.60
N ILE A 56 8.76 2.21 -6.37
CA ILE A 56 9.63 1.53 -7.33
C ILE A 56 8.84 1.13 -8.58
N ARG A 57 7.61 0.68 -8.43
CA ARG A 57 6.76 0.28 -9.56
C ARG A 57 6.36 1.45 -10.44
N SER A 58 6.14 2.64 -9.87
CA SER A 58 5.84 3.85 -10.64
C SER A 58 7.03 4.46 -11.38
N ASN A 59 8.27 4.11 -10.99
CA ASN A 59 9.49 4.60 -11.64
C ASN A 59 10.11 3.62 -12.63
N ALA A 60 9.59 2.40 -12.74
CA ALA A 60 10.15 1.34 -13.59
C ALA A 60 9.56 1.30 -15.01
N SER A 61 8.50 2.05 -15.28
CA SER A 61 7.87 2.08 -16.59
C SER A 61 8.50 3.15 -17.49
N SER A 62 9.71 2.87 -17.99
CA SER A 62 10.32 3.62 -19.10
C SER A 62 9.85 3.04 -20.42
N GLY A 63 8.59 3.25 -20.77
CA GLY A 63 8.05 2.91 -22.08
C GLY A 63 7.70 4.16 -22.87
N PHE A 64 7.92 4.10 -24.18
CA PHE A 64 7.47 5.12 -25.12
C PHE A 64 6.03 4.82 -25.51
N LYS A 65 5.19 5.86 -25.51
CA LYS A 65 3.80 5.75 -25.92
C LYS A 65 3.69 5.89 -27.43
N TYR A 66 3.08 4.91 -28.05
CA TYR A 66 2.80 4.88 -29.47
C TYR A 66 1.31 4.74 -29.73
N TYR A 67 0.92 4.96 -30.97
CA TYR A 67 -0.45 4.84 -31.43
C TYR A 67 -0.49 3.93 -32.64
N THR A 68 -1.45 3.01 -32.67
CA THR A 68 -1.69 2.17 -33.84
C THR A 68 -3.15 2.22 -34.24
N SER A 69 -3.41 2.02 -35.55
CA SER A 69 -4.77 1.96 -36.06
C SER A 69 -5.19 0.51 -36.18
N ILE A 70 -6.33 0.19 -35.58
CA ILE A 70 -6.94 -1.15 -35.64
C ILE A 70 -8.29 -1.08 -36.34
N THR A 71 -8.73 -2.17 -36.94
CA THR A 71 -10.08 -2.30 -37.48
C THR A 71 -10.93 -3.12 -36.51
N VAL A 72 -12.07 -2.60 -36.13
CA VAL A 72 -13.03 -3.27 -35.23
C VAL A 72 -13.66 -4.45 -35.97
N ASN A 73 -13.59 -5.64 -35.41
CA ASN A 73 -14.23 -6.84 -35.92
C ASN A 73 -15.66 -6.96 -35.39
N THR A 74 -16.43 -7.87 -36.02
CA THR A 74 -17.78 -8.18 -35.55
C THR A 74 -17.75 -8.80 -34.14
N GLY A 75 -18.42 -8.16 -33.18
CA GLY A 75 -18.47 -8.60 -31.78
C GLY A 75 -17.41 -7.99 -30.88
N ASP A 76 -16.50 -7.15 -31.41
CA ASP A 76 -15.54 -6.42 -30.60
C ASP A 76 -16.22 -5.35 -29.75
N THR A 77 -15.67 -5.13 -28.58
CA THR A 77 -16.05 -4.07 -27.66
C THR A 77 -14.81 -3.30 -27.22
N LEU A 78 -14.99 -2.06 -26.78
CA LEU A 78 -13.88 -1.29 -26.21
C LEU A 78 -13.20 -2.00 -25.02
N TRP A 79 -13.94 -2.87 -24.34
CA TRP A 79 -13.42 -3.68 -23.23
C TRP A 79 -12.45 -4.77 -23.71
N ASN A 80 -12.80 -5.47 -24.79
CA ASN A 80 -11.94 -6.52 -25.39
C ASN A 80 -10.69 -5.90 -26.01
N ILE A 81 -10.84 -4.78 -26.71
CA ILE A 81 -9.72 -4.01 -27.26
C ILE A 81 -8.82 -3.50 -26.13
N ALA A 82 -9.40 -3.02 -25.05
CA ALA A 82 -8.60 -2.61 -23.88
C ALA A 82 -7.84 -3.79 -23.26
N ASP A 83 -8.38 -5.00 -23.21
CA ASP A 83 -7.66 -6.18 -22.71
C ASP A 83 -6.43 -6.53 -23.51
N GLU A 84 -6.47 -6.27 -24.82
CA GLU A 84 -5.37 -6.58 -25.74
C GLU A 84 -4.23 -5.54 -25.69
N TYR A 85 -4.58 -4.26 -25.54
CA TYR A 85 -3.63 -3.16 -25.71
C TYR A 85 -3.24 -2.43 -24.42
N ILE A 86 -3.95 -2.66 -23.31
CA ILE A 86 -3.66 -1.96 -22.05
C ILE A 86 -2.34 -2.43 -21.44
N ASP A 87 -1.53 -1.46 -21.02
CA ASP A 87 -0.39 -1.72 -20.16
C ASP A 87 -0.69 -1.16 -18.76
N TYR A 88 -0.82 -2.06 -17.78
CA TYR A 88 -1.14 -1.71 -16.40
C TYR A 88 0.00 -1.02 -15.63
N ASP A 89 1.18 -0.93 -16.22
CA ASP A 89 2.27 -0.13 -15.67
C ASP A 89 2.04 1.36 -15.93
N PHE A 90 1.27 1.71 -16.96
CA PHE A 90 0.94 3.09 -17.35
C PHE A 90 -0.51 3.47 -17.06
N TYR A 91 -1.43 2.53 -17.06
CA TYR A 91 -2.84 2.78 -16.79
C TYR A 91 -3.26 2.20 -15.44
N LYS A 92 -3.92 3.03 -14.64
CA LYS A 92 -4.42 2.62 -13.32
C LYS A 92 -5.48 1.51 -13.41
N ASN A 93 -6.32 1.57 -14.43
CA ASN A 93 -7.41 0.62 -14.67
C ASN A 93 -7.87 0.71 -16.14
N LYS A 94 -8.67 -0.27 -16.55
CA LYS A 94 -9.22 -0.39 -17.90
C LYS A 94 -10.10 0.80 -18.30
N ASN A 95 -10.88 1.36 -17.35
CA ASN A 95 -11.71 2.53 -17.62
C ASN A 95 -10.88 3.74 -18.03
N SER A 96 -9.70 3.94 -17.42
CA SER A 96 -8.79 5.05 -17.79
C SER A 96 -8.29 4.88 -19.23
N TYR A 97 -7.97 3.65 -19.63
CA TYR A 97 -7.56 3.34 -20.99
C TYR A 97 -8.70 3.57 -21.99
N ILE A 98 -9.89 3.03 -21.74
CA ILE A 98 -11.07 3.21 -22.59
C ILE A 98 -11.43 4.69 -22.74
N SER A 99 -11.36 5.46 -21.66
CA SER A 99 -11.61 6.90 -21.69
C SER A 99 -10.63 7.62 -22.63
N GLU A 100 -9.36 7.21 -22.64
CA GLU A 100 -8.37 7.76 -23.55
C GLU A 100 -8.61 7.34 -25.00
N VAL A 101 -8.92 6.07 -25.26
CA VAL A 101 -9.29 5.59 -26.61
C VAL A 101 -10.48 6.36 -27.14
N LYS A 102 -11.51 6.58 -26.32
CA LYS A 102 -12.67 7.40 -26.71
C LYS A 102 -12.27 8.83 -27.07
N HIS A 103 -11.44 9.45 -26.24
CA HIS A 103 -10.97 10.82 -26.48
C HIS A 103 -10.20 10.96 -27.79
N ILE A 104 -9.27 10.03 -28.06
CA ILE A 104 -8.45 10.03 -29.28
C ILE A 104 -9.32 9.88 -30.54
N ASN A 105 -10.36 9.04 -30.46
CA ASN A 105 -11.22 8.72 -31.60
C ASN A 105 -12.49 9.58 -31.66
N HIS A 106 -12.63 10.58 -30.78
CA HIS A 106 -13.80 11.46 -30.65
C HIS A 106 -15.13 10.70 -30.47
N LEU A 107 -15.10 9.61 -29.69
CA LEU A 107 -16.28 8.82 -29.37
C LEU A 107 -17.00 9.42 -28.15
N GLU A 108 -18.28 9.73 -28.28
CA GLU A 108 -19.10 10.20 -27.17
C GLU A 108 -19.58 9.05 -26.29
N GLU A 109 -19.89 7.91 -26.92
CA GLU A 109 -20.39 6.70 -26.28
C GLU A 109 -19.38 5.54 -26.35
N ASP A 110 -19.68 4.45 -25.68
CA ASP A 110 -18.86 3.21 -25.71
C ASP A 110 -19.19 2.32 -26.91
N THR A 111 -20.07 2.79 -27.79
CA THR A 111 -20.54 2.06 -28.96
C THR A 111 -19.53 2.18 -30.10
N ILE A 112 -19.07 1.03 -30.62
CA ILE A 112 -18.22 0.93 -31.79
C ILE A 112 -18.87 0.00 -32.82
N SER A 113 -18.54 0.17 -34.10
CA SER A 113 -19.11 -0.60 -35.21
C SER A 113 -18.08 -1.45 -35.90
N ALA A 114 -18.48 -2.65 -36.30
CA ALA A 114 -17.61 -3.50 -37.14
C ALA A 114 -17.19 -2.77 -38.43
N GLY A 115 -15.91 -2.88 -38.76
CA GLY A 115 -15.29 -2.16 -39.89
C GLY A 115 -14.83 -0.74 -39.55
N GLN A 116 -15.17 -0.21 -38.37
CA GLN A 116 -14.67 1.10 -37.95
C GLN A 116 -13.17 1.02 -37.64
N THR A 117 -12.43 2.05 -38.03
CA THR A 117 -11.01 2.18 -37.67
C THR A 117 -10.90 2.96 -36.36
N LEU A 118 -10.15 2.41 -35.40
CA LEU A 118 -9.84 3.06 -34.12
C LEU A 118 -8.33 3.23 -33.96
N VAL A 119 -7.94 4.38 -33.45
CA VAL A 119 -6.57 4.63 -33.00
C VAL A 119 -6.47 4.25 -31.52
N VAL A 120 -5.58 3.33 -31.20
CA VAL A 120 -5.38 2.85 -29.83
C VAL A 120 -3.95 3.13 -29.37
N PRO A 121 -3.75 3.60 -28.14
CA PRO A 121 -2.42 3.78 -27.58
C PRO A 121 -1.86 2.44 -27.09
N TYR A 122 -0.56 2.24 -27.27
CA TYR A 122 0.18 1.13 -26.68
C TYR A 122 1.57 1.61 -26.23
N TYR A 123 2.22 0.84 -25.39
CA TYR A 123 3.55 1.16 -24.88
C TYR A 123 4.58 0.13 -25.39
N SER A 124 5.77 0.62 -25.72
CA SER A 124 6.91 -0.22 -26.09
C SER A 124 8.14 0.22 -25.32
N SER A 125 8.94 -0.75 -24.88
CA SER A 125 10.26 -0.49 -24.30
C SER A 125 11.30 -0.10 -25.33
N GLU A 126 11.04 -0.39 -26.63
CA GLU A 126 11.91 -0.02 -27.72
C GLU A 126 11.45 1.28 -28.39
N TYR A 127 12.43 2.11 -28.74
CA TYR A 127 12.16 3.31 -29.54
C TYR A 127 11.99 2.89 -31.01
N ILE A 128 10.77 3.06 -31.53
CA ILE A 128 10.42 2.72 -32.91
C ILE A 128 10.54 4.01 -33.76
N TYR A 129 11.42 3.99 -34.75
CA TYR A 129 11.64 5.09 -35.71
C TYR A 129 10.53 5.17 -36.74
#